data_418c82903f19ffe3654799974f3e3c16
#
_entry.id   418c82903f19ffe3654799974f3e3c16
#
_cell.length_a   1.000
_cell.length_b   1.000
_cell.length_c   1.000
_cell.angle_alpha   90.00
_cell.angle_beta   90.00
_cell.angle_gamma   90.00
#
_symmetry.space_group_name_H-M   'P 1'
#
loop_
_entity.id
_entity.type
_entity.pdbx_description
1 polymer ?
#
loop_
_entity_poly.entity_id
_entity_poly.type
_entity_poly.pdbx_seq_one_letter_code
_entity_poly.pdbx_strand_id
1 'polypeptide(L)'
;IEHKNEEVANLFFAFHNLLNSVKACIESIICLKENNHQKSWHKFVDAEEFLDYACLQKEKLYGLDEYHQRLKYMQKCLFPKFEFFNSPGIVESIGNCNICEEEYGKCNHIEGLLYCGIVCQRINRKIIEVNHSALVKNPKDKRCIITEISTDDGYMKDYMTLRILDKKVENNDCNEKVMNLNCILMITDELEIN
;
A
#
# COMPACT_ATOMS: atom_id res chain seq x y z
N ILE A 1 -17.33 -16.44 -23.14
CA ILE A 1 -17.18 -14.98 -23.28
C ILE A 1 -16.34 -14.77 -24.52
N GLU A 2 -16.86 -14.06 -25.53
CA GLU A 2 -16.13 -13.79 -26.76
C GLU A 2 -14.92 -12.90 -26.45
N HIS A 3 -13.75 -13.21 -27.01
CA HIS A 3 -12.48 -12.48 -26.80
C HIS A 3 -12.60 -10.94 -26.93
N LYS A 4 -13.49 -10.44 -27.81
CA LYS A 4 -13.74 -9.00 -27.97
C LYS A 4 -14.36 -8.35 -26.72
N ASN A 5 -15.19 -9.06 -25.98
CA ASN A 5 -15.81 -8.54 -24.76
C ASN A 5 -14.78 -8.47 -23.62
N GLU A 6 -13.86 -9.42 -23.57
CA GLU A 6 -12.79 -9.42 -22.58
C GLU A 6 -11.84 -8.24 -22.76
N GLU A 7 -11.40 -7.96 -24.00
CA GLU A 7 -10.51 -6.81 -24.27
C GLU A 7 -11.15 -5.48 -23.87
N VAL A 8 -12.44 -5.32 -24.16
CA VAL A 8 -13.19 -4.11 -23.81
C VAL A 8 -13.32 -4.01 -22.27
N ALA A 9 -13.66 -5.09 -21.59
CA ALA A 9 -13.77 -5.10 -20.13
C ALA A 9 -12.42 -4.77 -19.46
N ASN A 10 -11.32 -5.35 -19.96
CA ASN A 10 -9.99 -5.09 -19.44
C ASN A 10 -9.54 -3.63 -19.67
N LEU A 11 -9.94 -3.03 -20.79
CA LEU A 11 -9.66 -1.63 -21.07
C LEU A 11 -10.47 -0.70 -20.15
N PHE A 12 -11.76 -0.98 -19.91
CA PHE A 12 -12.57 -0.23 -18.96
C PHE A 12 -12.02 -0.33 -17.53
N PHE A 13 -11.59 -1.52 -17.11
CA PHE A 13 -10.91 -1.72 -15.83
C PHE A 13 -9.66 -0.81 -15.71
N ALA A 14 -8.82 -0.78 -16.74
CA ALA A 14 -7.63 0.05 -16.73
C ALA A 14 -7.94 1.55 -16.66
N PHE A 15 -8.93 2.05 -17.41
CA PHE A 15 -9.40 3.43 -17.32
C PHE A 15 -9.98 3.78 -15.96
N HIS A 16 -10.79 2.88 -15.38
CA HIS A 16 -11.36 3.06 -14.06
C HIS A 16 -10.25 3.22 -13.00
N ASN A 17 -9.26 2.32 -13.02
CA ASN A 17 -8.13 2.39 -12.09
C ASN A 17 -7.26 3.63 -12.33
N LEU A 18 -7.05 4.06 -13.58
CA LEU A 18 -6.35 5.31 -13.86
C LEU A 18 -7.07 6.51 -13.24
N LEU A 19 -8.39 6.59 -13.36
CA LEU A 19 -9.20 7.65 -12.74
C LEU A 19 -9.13 7.59 -11.20
N ASN A 20 -9.18 6.40 -10.62
CA ASN A 20 -9.02 6.21 -9.18
C ASN A 20 -7.63 6.62 -8.70
N SER A 21 -6.58 6.35 -9.47
CA SER A 21 -5.21 6.80 -9.19
C SER A 21 -5.14 8.33 -9.12
N VAL A 22 -5.72 9.03 -10.11
CA VAL A 22 -5.76 10.50 -10.12
C VAL A 22 -6.58 11.04 -8.94
N LYS A 23 -7.73 10.45 -8.66
CA LYS A 23 -8.57 10.81 -7.51
C LYS A 23 -7.81 10.65 -6.20
N ALA A 24 -7.20 9.51 -5.96
CA ALA A 24 -6.42 9.24 -4.74
C ALA A 24 -5.22 10.18 -4.59
N CYS A 25 -4.55 10.53 -5.69
CA CYS A 25 -3.49 11.53 -5.71
C CYS A 25 -4.00 12.92 -5.26
N ILE A 26 -5.17 13.35 -5.75
CA ILE A 26 -5.80 14.62 -5.32
C ILE A 26 -6.19 14.56 -3.84
N GLU A 27 -6.80 13.47 -3.39
CA GLU A 27 -7.16 13.25 -1.98
C GLU A 27 -5.94 13.29 -1.06
N SER A 28 -4.80 12.73 -1.50
CA SER A 28 -3.54 12.83 -0.78
C SER A 28 -3.13 14.30 -0.56
N ILE A 29 -3.18 15.15 -1.59
CA ILE A 29 -2.85 16.58 -1.49
C ILE A 29 -3.82 17.30 -0.55
N ILE A 30 -5.11 16.97 -0.61
CA ILE A 30 -6.12 17.56 0.30
C ILE A 30 -5.78 17.19 1.75
N CYS A 31 -5.49 15.94 2.03
CA CYS A 31 -5.08 15.48 3.36
C CYS A 31 -3.82 16.20 3.87
N LEU A 32 -2.84 16.50 3.00
CA LEU A 32 -1.67 17.31 3.39
C LEU A 32 -2.07 18.73 3.81
N LYS A 33 -2.97 19.38 3.08
CA LYS A 33 -3.48 20.71 3.43
C LYS A 33 -4.22 20.73 4.76
N GLU A 34 -4.86 19.62 5.11
CA GLU A 34 -5.56 19.41 6.37
C GLU A 34 -4.62 18.97 7.52
N ASN A 35 -3.30 18.89 7.28
CA ASN A 35 -2.28 18.38 8.20
C ASN A 35 -2.50 16.92 8.61
N ASN A 36 -3.23 16.14 7.82
CA ASN A 36 -3.43 14.71 8.03
C ASN A 36 -2.39 13.92 7.23
N HIS A 37 -1.14 13.95 7.70
CA HIS A 37 0.01 13.43 6.97
C HIS A 37 -0.04 11.92 6.76
N GLN A 38 -0.48 11.15 7.77
CA GLN A 38 -0.58 9.69 7.66
C GLN A 38 -1.63 9.29 6.62
N LYS A 39 -2.83 9.89 6.68
CA LYS A 39 -3.89 9.62 5.68
C LYS A 39 -3.45 10.05 4.28
N SER A 40 -2.72 11.17 4.18
CA SER A 40 -2.14 11.61 2.91
C SER A 40 -1.22 10.56 2.31
N TRP A 41 -0.33 9.97 3.12
CA TRP A 41 0.54 8.89 2.68
C TRP A 41 -0.24 7.67 2.21
N HIS A 42 -1.27 7.25 2.97
CA HIS A 42 -2.13 6.13 2.57
C HIS A 42 -2.78 6.39 1.21
N LYS A 43 -3.35 7.59 1.00
CA LYS A 43 -3.95 7.97 -0.27
C LYS A 43 -2.94 8.05 -1.41
N PHE A 44 -1.70 8.43 -1.11
CA PHE A 44 -0.63 8.40 -2.10
C PHE A 44 -0.27 6.96 -2.51
N VAL A 45 -0.19 6.04 -1.56
CA VAL A 45 0.02 4.61 -1.84
C VAL A 45 -1.15 4.04 -2.65
N ASP A 46 -2.42 4.40 -2.30
CA ASP A 46 -3.60 4.04 -3.11
C ASP A 46 -3.43 4.48 -4.57
N ALA A 47 -2.94 5.72 -4.80
CA ALA A 47 -2.71 6.24 -6.14
C ALA A 47 -1.67 5.43 -6.93
N GLU A 48 -0.58 4.99 -6.29
CA GLU A 48 0.42 4.13 -6.91
C GLU A 48 -0.17 2.75 -7.26
N GLU A 49 -0.91 2.12 -6.32
CA GLU A 49 -1.52 0.80 -6.52
C GLU A 49 -2.57 0.81 -7.64
N PHE A 50 -3.44 1.82 -7.68
CA PHE A 50 -4.39 1.98 -8.79
C PHE A 50 -3.69 2.19 -10.12
N LEU A 51 -2.57 2.92 -10.15
CA LEU A 51 -1.77 3.06 -11.38
C LEU A 51 -1.16 1.72 -11.80
N ASP A 52 -0.66 0.92 -10.86
CA ASP A 52 -0.12 -0.41 -11.15
C ASP A 52 -1.20 -1.32 -11.78
N TYR A 53 -2.45 -1.26 -11.29
CA TYR A 53 -3.57 -1.95 -11.92
C TYR A 53 -3.89 -1.43 -13.34
N ALA A 54 -3.86 -0.11 -13.55
CA ALA A 54 -4.02 0.45 -14.89
C ALA A 54 -2.92 -0.02 -15.86
N CYS A 55 -1.70 -0.20 -15.35
CA CYS A 55 -0.55 -0.68 -16.11
C CYS A 55 -0.66 -2.14 -16.57
N LEU A 56 -1.63 -2.93 -16.07
CA LEU A 56 -1.92 -4.26 -16.64
C LEU A 56 -2.37 -4.19 -18.12
N GLN A 57 -2.78 -3.02 -18.60
CA GLN A 57 -3.15 -2.75 -20.00
C GLN A 57 -2.31 -1.64 -20.62
N LYS A 58 -1.06 -1.46 -20.18
CA LYS A 58 -0.19 -0.35 -20.61
C LYS A 58 0.05 -0.27 -22.12
N GLU A 59 -0.01 -1.40 -22.83
CA GLU A 59 0.16 -1.43 -24.28
C GLU A 59 -0.98 -0.71 -25.03
N LYS A 60 -2.14 -0.54 -24.37
CA LYS A 60 -3.34 0.11 -24.92
C LYS A 60 -3.56 1.53 -24.38
N LEU A 61 -2.78 1.97 -23.38
CA LEU A 61 -2.91 3.27 -22.72
C LEU A 61 -1.60 4.06 -22.85
N TYR A 62 -1.69 5.26 -23.42
CA TYR A 62 -0.55 6.16 -23.54
C TYR A 62 -0.40 7.05 -22.31
N GLY A 63 0.84 7.45 -22.01
CA GLY A 63 1.15 8.43 -20.97
C GLY A 63 1.23 7.85 -19.55
N LEU A 64 1.08 6.54 -19.35
CA LEU A 64 1.17 5.91 -18.02
C LEU A 64 2.58 6.01 -17.44
N ASP A 65 3.62 5.85 -18.25
CA ASP A 65 5.00 5.95 -17.80
C ASP A 65 5.34 7.36 -17.33
N GLU A 66 4.88 8.39 -18.06
CA GLU A 66 5.03 9.80 -17.69
C GLU A 66 4.27 10.10 -16.38
N TYR A 67 3.05 9.58 -16.25
CA TYR A 67 2.27 9.74 -15.02
C TYR A 67 2.96 9.04 -13.84
N HIS A 68 3.50 7.84 -14.01
CA HIS A 68 4.28 7.15 -13.00
C HIS A 68 5.52 7.97 -12.56
N GLN A 69 6.24 8.56 -13.51
CA GLN A 69 7.38 9.44 -13.18
C GLN A 69 6.94 10.68 -12.38
N ARG A 70 5.77 11.25 -12.71
CA ARG A 70 5.21 12.38 -11.95
C ARG A 70 4.85 11.98 -10.52
N LEU A 71 4.21 10.82 -10.28
CA LEU A 71 3.95 10.32 -8.95
C LEU A 71 5.25 10.11 -8.16
N LYS A 72 6.26 9.49 -8.74
CA LYS A 72 7.58 9.33 -8.10
C LYS A 72 8.23 10.67 -7.73
N TYR A 73 8.10 11.68 -8.57
CA TYR A 73 8.59 13.01 -8.27
C TYR A 73 7.79 13.66 -7.13
N MET A 74 6.46 13.55 -7.15
CA MET A 74 5.60 14.04 -6.07
C MET A 74 5.92 13.38 -4.73
N GLN A 75 6.13 12.06 -4.71
CA GLN A 75 6.54 11.35 -3.50
C GLN A 75 7.79 11.97 -2.87
N LYS A 76 8.82 12.22 -3.70
CA LYS A 76 10.09 12.82 -3.23
C LYS A 76 9.93 14.25 -2.71
N CYS A 77 8.94 15.01 -3.23
CA CYS A 77 8.71 16.39 -2.83
C CYS A 77 7.83 16.51 -1.59
N LEU A 78 6.88 15.58 -1.41
CA LEU A 78 5.81 15.72 -0.42
C LEU A 78 6.02 14.87 0.83
N PHE A 79 6.79 13.79 0.73
CA PHE A 79 6.98 12.84 1.82
C PHE A 79 8.46 12.64 2.16
N PRO A 80 8.77 12.29 3.42
CA PRO A 80 10.14 11.91 3.79
C PRO A 80 10.54 10.64 3.04
N LYS A 81 11.85 10.43 2.91
CA LYS A 81 12.37 9.18 2.40
C LYS A 81 12.22 8.09 3.46
N PHE A 82 11.31 7.16 3.24
CA PHE A 82 11.21 5.96 4.07
C PHE A 82 12.32 4.97 3.68
N GLU A 83 13.24 4.71 4.58
CA GLU A 83 14.32 3.74 4.37
C GLU A 83 13.89 2.32 4.74
N PHE A 84 13.00 2.23 5.73
CA PHE A 84 12.47 0.97 6.23
C PHE A 84 10.97 1.07 6.46
N PHE A 85 10.34 -0.07 6.31
CA PHE A 85 8.92 -0.29 6.54
C PHE A 85 8.76 -1.46 7.49
N ASN A 86 7.66 -1.48 8.23
CA ASN A 86 7.30 -2.64 9.02
C ASN A 86 6.63 -3.70 8.13
N SER A 87 6.98 -4.95 8.32
CA SER A 87 6.40 -6.08 7.59
C SER A 87 6.14 -7.23 8.54
N PRO A 88 4.86 -7.51 8.88
CA PRO A 88 4.53 -8.67 9.69
C PRO A 88 4.67 -9.97 8.87
N GLY A 89 5.22 -11.01 9.50
CA GLY A 89 5.14 -12.37 8.99
C GLY A 89 3.81 -13.01 9.40
N ILE A 90 2.97 -13.32 8.43
CA ILE A 90 1.60 -13.80 8.64
C ILE A 90 1.45 -15.19 8.06
N VAL A 91 0.81 -16.09 8.82
CA VAL A 91 0.28 -17.35 8.32
C VAL A 91 -1.22 -17.16 8.09
N GLU A 92 -1.67 -17.41 6.87
CA GLU A 92 -3.07 -17.27 6.49
C GLU A 92 -3.61 -18.52 5.81
N SER A 93 -4.93 -18.69 5.82
CA SER A 93 -5.59 -19.75 5.04
C SER A 93 -5.47 -19.47 3.56
N ILE A 94 -5.58 -20.54 2.74
CA ILE A 94 -5.38 -20.41 1.30
C ILE A 94 -6.44 -19.52 0.64
N GLY A 95 -7.69 -19.51 1.16
CA GLY A 95 -8.80 -18.73 0.63
C GLY A 95 -9.37 -19.27 -0.68
N ASN A 96 -10.21 -18.46 -1.32
CA ASN A 96 -10.91 -18.79 -2.56
C ASN A 96 -10.50 -17.83 -3.69
N CYS A 97 -10.65 -18.27 -4.92
CA CYS A 97 -10.53 -17.41 -6.10
C CYS A 97 -11.75 -16.51 -6.20
N ASN A 98 -11.57 -15.18 -6.35
CA ASN A 98 -12.69 -14.23 -6.51
C ASN A 98 -13.44 -14.34 -7.86
N ILE A 99 -12.89 -15.08 -8.83
CA ILE A 99 -13.50 -15.23 -10.18
C ILE A 99 -14.43 -16.43 -10.24
N CYS A 100 -14.03 -17.57 -9.68
CA CYS A 100 -14.81 -18.82 -9.76
C CYS A 100 -15.23 -19.37 -8.39
N GLU A 101 -14.87 -18.70 -7.30
CA GLU A 101 -15.17 -19.05 -5.91
C GLU A 101 -14.62 -20.40 -5.42
N GLU A 102 -13.93 -21.15 -6.28
CA GLU A 102 -13.22 -22.38 -5.90
C GLU A 102 -12.07 -22.08 -4.94
N GLU A 103 -11.68 -23.07 -4.12
CA GLU A 103 -10.48 -22.97 -3.30
C GLU A 103 -9.28 -22.64 -4.18
N TYR A 104 -8.50 -21.62 -3.82
CA TYR A 104 -7.38 -21.16 -4.63
C TYR A 104 -6.35 -22.27 -4.84
N GLY A 105 -5.94 -22.46 -6.11
CA GLY A 105 -5.06 -23.55 -6.53
C GLY A 105 -5.79 -24.78 -7.07
N LYS A 106 -7.13 -24.86 -6.95
CA LYS A 106 -7.96 -25.86 -7.63
C LYS A 106 -8.49 -25.39 -8.99
N CYS A 107 -8.33 -24.10 -9.30
CA CYS A 107 -8.69 -23.48 -10.56
C CYS A 107 -7.45 -23.05 -11.36
N ASN A 108 -7.67 -22.64 -12.62
CA ASN A 108 -6.61 -22.15 -13.51
C ASN A 108 -6.39 -20.63 -13.45
N HIS A 109 -7.09 -19.91 -12.57
CA HIS A 109 -6.91 -18.48 -12.42
C HIS A 109 -5.64 -18.21 -11.59
N ILE A 110 -4.87 -17.22 -12.01
CA ILE A 110 -3.58 -16.86 -11.40
C ILE A 110 -3.73 -15.50 -10.73
N GLU A 111 -3.39 -15.42 -9.45
CA GLU A 111 -3.42 -14.18 -8.66
C GLU A 111 -2.62 -13.06 -9.35
N GLY A 112 -3.22 -11.88 -9.45
CA GLY A 112 -2.66 -10.70 -10.10
C GLY A 112 -2.92 -10.60 -11.61
N LEU A 113 -3.42 -11.65 -12.27
CA LEU A 113 -3.80 -11.57 -13.68
C LEU A 113 -5.23 -11.06 -13.86
N LEU A 114 -5.44 -10.36 -14.98
CA LEU A 114 -6.71 -9.72 -15.33
C LEU A 114 -7.55 -10.64 -16.22
N TYR A 115 -8.79 -10.89 -15.80
CA TYR A 115 -9.77 -11.73 -16.50
C TYR A 115 -11.08 -10.97 -16.64
N CYS A 116 -11.47 -10.60 -17.84
CA CYS A 116 -12.74 -9.90 -18.13
C CYS A 116 -13.02 -8.70 -17.22
N GLY A 117 -12.00 -7.85 -16.97
CA GLY A 117 -12.14 -6.67 -16.11
C GLY A 117 -12.04 -6.94 -14.62
N ILE A 118 -11.68 -8.16 -14.21
CA ILE A 118 -11.50 -8.54 -12.80
C ILE A 118 -10.07 -9.05 -12.60
N VAL A 119 -9.34 -8.48 -11.67
CA VAL A 119 -8.03 -9.02 -11.23
C VAL A 119 -8.28 -10.22 -10.34
N CYS A 120 -7.64 -11.35 -10.66
CA CYS A 120 -7.72 -12.54 -9.82
C CYS A 120 -7.03 -12.27 -8.48
N GLN A 121 -7.78 -12.49 -7.40
CA GLN A 121 -7.33 -12.34 -6.02
C GLN A 121 -7.82 -13.51 -5.17
N ARG A 122 -7.08 -13.80 -4.12
CA ARG A 122 -7.53 -14.70 -3.08
C ARG A 122 -8.41 -13.96 -2.08
N ILE A 123 -9.66 -14.38 -1.97
CA ILE A 123 -10.65 -13.87 -1.00
C ILE A 123 -10.91 -14.88 0.12
N ASN A 124 -11.65 -14.47 1.15
CA ASN A 124 -11.99 -15.33 2.30
C ASN A 124 -10.78 -15.90 3.04
N ARG A 125 -9.63 -15.20 2.98
CA ARG A 125 -8.45 -15.54 3.74
C ARG A 125 -8.67 -15.22 5.22
N LYS A 126 -8.18 -16.08 6.09
CA LYS A 126 -8.20 -15.87 7.55
C LYS A 126 -6.77 -15.86 8.05
N ILE A 127 -6.40 -14.84 8.81
CA ILE A 127 -5.13 -14.81 9.52
C ILE A 127 -5.20 -15.88 10.62
N ILE A 128 -4.28 -16.83 10.56
CA ILE A 128 -4.14 -17.94 11.52
C ILE A 128 -3.15 -17.53 12.61
N GLU A 129 -2.04 -16.91 12.22
CA GLU A 129 -0.96 -16.55 13.13
C GLU A 129 -0.19 -15.33 12.60
N VAL A 130 0.29 -14.49 13.51
CA VAL A 130 1.27 -13.43 13.21
C VAL A 130 2.57 -13.83 13.92
N ASN A 131 3.59 -14.24 13.16
CA ASN A 131 4.80 -14.86 13.72
C ASN A 131 5.83 -13.85 14.18
N HIS A 132 6.05 -12.79 13.41
CA HIS A 132 7.09 -11.79 13.67
C HIS A 132 6.78 -10.47 12.97
N SER A 133 7.52 -9.45 13.34
CA SER A 133 7.57 -8.18 12.64
C SER A 133 9.02 -7.89 12.26
N ALA A 134 9.25 -7.45 11.03
CA ALA A 134 10.58 -7.15 10.51
C ALA A 134 10.62 -5.78 9.84
N LEU A 135 11.75 -5.09 9.96
CA LEU A 135 12.02 -3.88 9.18
C LEU A 135 12.60 -4.27 7.82
N VAL A 136 11.90 -3.92 6.76
CA VAL A 136 12.25 -4.26 5.38
C VAL A 136 12.35 -3.02 4.49
N LYS A 137 13.15 -3.08 3.43
CA LYS A 137 13.25 -2.00 2.45
C LYS A 137 12.13 -2.05 1.41
N ASN A 138 11.66 -3.25 1.09
CA ASN A 138 10.61 -3.50 0.10
C ASN A 138 9.44 -4.20 0.79
N PRO A 139 8.48 -3.47 1.36
CA PRO A 139 7.32 -4.05 2.02
C PRO A 139 6.32 -4.56 1.01
N LYS A 140 5.43 -5.45 1.43
CA LYS A 140 4.23 -5.82 0.68
C LYS A 140 3.25 -4.65 0.63
N ASP A 141 3.09 -3.94 1.75
CA ASP A 141 2.25 -2.74 1.87
C ASP A 141 3.09 -1.54 2.34
N LYS A 142 3.22 -0.54 1.49
CA LYS A 142 3.97 0.69 1.77
C LYS A 142 3.29 1.58 2.82
N ARG A 143 2.04 1.30 3.24
CA ARG A 143 1.35 2.03 4.31
C ARG A 143 1.91 1.68 5.69
N CYS A 144 2.58 0.53 5.82
CA CYS A 144 3.18 0.06 7.07
C CYS A 144 4.51 0.78 7.37
N ILE A 145 4.45 2.08 7.59
CA ILE A 145 5.59 2.95 7.85
C ILE A 145 5.94 3.03 9.33
N ILE A 146 7.16 3.47 9.62
CA ILE A 146 7.54 3.97 10.94
C ILE A 146 6.86 5.33 11.11
N THR A 147 6.11 5.52 12.19
CA THR A 147 5.38 6.76 12.49
C THR A 147 6.14 7.67 13.45
N GLU A 148 6.82 7.09 14.42
CA GLU A 148 7.58 7.83 15.43
C GLU A 148 8.91 7.14 15.72
N ILE A 149 9.93 7.92 16.06
CA ILE A 149 11.28 7.44 16.41
C ILE A 149 11.78 8.19 17.64
N SER A 150 12.48 7.48 18.55
CA SER A 150 13.09 8.12 19.71
C SER A 150 14.30 8.97 19.31
N THR A 151 14.46 10.13 19.98
CA THR A 151 15.63 10.99 19.87
C THR A 151 16.64 10.67 21.01
N ASP A 152 17.87 11.13 20.84
CA ASP A 152 18.93 10.97 21.87
C ASP A 152 18.56 11.66 23.20
N ASP A 153 17.70 12.69 23.16
CA ASP A 153 17.21 13.45 24.34
C ASP A 153 16.04 12.75 25.06
N GLY A 154 15.64 11.57 24.61
CA GLY A 154 14.57 10.76 25.21
C GLY A 154 13.15 11.22 24.88
N TYR A 155 12.97 12.01 23.83
CA TYR A 155 11.64 12.36 23.30
C TYR A 155 11.32 11.57 22.04
N MET A 156 10.03 11.41 21.72
CA MET A 156 9.60 10.87 20.44
C MET A 156 9.55 11.96 19.38
N LYS A 157 9.92 11.61 18.16
CA LYS A 157 9.88 12.47 16.98
C LYS A 157 8.95 11.84 15.95
N ASP A 158 7.98 12.61 15.47
CA ASP A 158 7.13 12.20 14.36
C ASP A 158 7.95 12.10 13.06
N TYR A 159 7.87 10.94 12.40
CA TYR A 159 8.71 10.65 11.23
C TYR A 159 8.24 11.39 9.97
N MET A 160 6.94 11.70 9.87
CA MET A 160 6.37 12.40 8.71
C MET A 160 6.68 13.90 8.72
N THR A 161 6.52 14.53 9.88
CA THR A 161 6.67 15.98 10.04
C THR A 161 8.04 16.38 10.56
N LEU A 162 8.82 15.44 11.06
CA LEU A 162 10.11 15.59 11.74
C LEU A 162 10.02 16.46 13.01
N ARG A 163 8.82 16.66 13.57
CA ARG A 163 8.61 17.42 14.79
C ARG A 163 8.86 16.57 16.03
N ILE A 164 9.49 17.15 17.03
CA ILE A 164 9.62 16.54 18.36
C ILE A 164 8.26 16.62 19.03
N LEU A 165 7.80 15.49 19.56
CA LEU A 165 6.55 15.35 20.27
C LEU A 165 6.79 15.59 21.77
N ASP A 166 5.78 16.11 22.48
CA ASP A 166 5.80 16.21 23.94
C ASP A 166 5.48 14.83 24.58
N LYS A 167 6.24 13.82 24.16
CA LYS A 167 6.09 12.43 24.57
C LYS A 167 7.48 11.86 24.82
N LYS A 168 7.76 11.51 26.10
CA LYS A 168 9.00 10.85 26.47
C LYS A 168 8.92 9.36 26.20
N VAL A 169 10.09 8.81 25.89
CA VAL A 169 10.30 7.36 25.78
C VAL A 169 10.12 6.75 27.16
N GLU A 170 9.35 5.67 27.27
CA GLU A 170 9.32 4.87 28.47
C GLU A 170 10.72 4.25 28.67
N ASN A 171 11.36 4.56 29.80
CA ASN A 171 12.69 4.02 30.11
C ASN A 171 12.59 2.50 30.26
N ASN A 172 13.19 1.78 29.32
CA ASN A 172 13.54 0.40 29.54
C ASN A 172 14.87 0.40 30.32
N ASP A 173 14.96 -0.32 31.41
CA ASP A 173 16.17 -0.49 32.27
C ASP A 173 17.29 -1.26 31.52
N CYS A 174 17.51 -0.98 30.26
CA CYS A 174 18.58 -1.56 29.47
C CYS A 174 19.82 -0.68 29.51
N ASN A 175 20.96 -1.25 29.88
CA ASN A 175 22.28 -0.60 29.84
C ASN A 175 22.80 -0.32 28.41
N GLU A 176 22.03 -0.64 27.38
CA GLU A 176 22.38 -0.45 25.97
C GLU A 176 21.60 0.72 25.36
N LYS A 177 22.21 1.41 24.38
CA LYS A 177 21.50 2.42 23.59
C LYS A 177 20.36 1.74 22.80
N VAL A 178 19.14 1.95 23.23
CA VAL A 178 17.94 1.40 22.62
C VAL A 178 17.20 2.50 21.84
N MET A 179 16.87 2.21 20.59
CA MET A 179 16.02 3.07 19.76
C MET A 179 14.59 2.55 19.86
N ASN A 180 13.67 3.41 20.30
CA ASN A 180 12.24 3.09 20.31
C ASN A 180 11.60 3.56 19.01
N LEU A 181 10.83 2.67 18.39
CA LEU A 181 10.12 2.92 17.13
C LEU A 181 8.65 2.58 17.32
N ASN A 182 7.77 3.49 16.92
CA ASN A 182 6.37 3.19 16.70
C ASN A 182 6.12 3.04 15.20
N CYS A 183 5.42 1.99 14.79
CA CYS A 183 5.12 1.73 13.39
C CYS A 183 3.72 1.17 13.21
N ILE A 184 3.19 1.36 12.00
CA ILE A 184 1.95 0.71 11.57
C ILE A 184 2.26 -0.76 11.33
N LEU A 185 1.54 -1.65 12.00
CA LEU A 185 1.78 -3.08 11.88
C LEU A 185 1.15 -3.65 10.61
N MET A 186 -0.10 -3.26 10.34
CA MET A 186 -0.91 -3.85 9.28
C MET A 186 -2.06 -2.91 8.91
N ILE A 187 -2.40 -2.86 7.64
CA ILE A 187 -3.62 -2.22 7.15
C ILE A 187 -4.54 -3.34 6.69
N THR A 188 -5.76 -3.36 7.25
CA THR A 188 -6.77 -4.39 6.94
C THR A 188 -7.80 -3.95 5.92
N ASP A 189 -7.85 -2.65 5.62
CA ASP A 189 -8.77 -2.11 4.63
C ASP A 189 -8.28 -2.53 3.24
N GLU A 190 -8.94 -3.52 2.67
CA GLU A 190 -8.75 -3.90 1.28
C GLU A 190 -9.22 -2.74 0.40
N LEU A 191 -8.44 -2.40 -0.63
CA LEU A 191 -8.92 -1.51 -1.68
C LEU A 191 -10.16 -2.17 -2.31
N GLU A 192 -11.32 -1.51 -2.23
CA GLU A 192 -12.50 -1.92 -2.98
C GLU A 192 -12.21 -1.73 -4.47
N ILE A 193 -11.69 -2.79 -5.09
CA ILE A 193 -11.46 -2.87 -6.53
C ILE A 193 -12.77 -3.35 -7.15
N ASN A 194 -13.71 -2.43 -7.30
CA ASN A 194 -14.99 -2.65 -7.98
C ASN A 194 -14.89 -2.33 -9.47
#